data_66fbc73629467fbf237f7c5e76b8999a
#
_entry.id   66fbc73629467fbf237f7c5e76b8999a
#
_cell.length_a   1.000
_cell.length_b   1.000
_cell.length_c   1.000
_cell.angle_alpha   90.00
_cell.angle_beta   90.00
_cell.angle_gamma   90.00
#
_symmetry.space_group_name_H-M   'P 1'
#
loop_
_entity.id
_entity.type
_entity.pdbx_description
1 polymer ?
#
loop_
_entity_poly.entity_id
_entity_poly.type
_entity_poly.pdbx_seq_one_letter_code
_entity_poly.pdbx_strand_id
1 'polypeptide(L)'
;MEIALENAIQRNIVEVPSTLLCFSHLRWNFVFQRPQHILTLASKTENVIYFEEPVFEEISHPSMRMTDVSRSIKVITPMLPVGTGAVEAEAAQRQFVDVLVASIPQERLTTWYYTPMALRFSDHLVCDVCVYDCMDELSAFKNAPPELVEMEKRLFQRADIVFTGGQSLYEAKRGMHRAMFPFPSSIDFTHFHQARRPGNDPVDQRPIPHPRVGYFGVIDERLDAELVASTARIMPDVQFVMLGPVVKIDPASLPKAPNLHWLGSKTYADLPNYLRHWDAGWMPFALNPATRYISPTKTPEFLAAGVPLTSTAIVDVVRTYGAKGLVDILDADDVELKLRSLLARPRDAMLAQVDDYLVGMSWEKTWIAMSGHIQHVRSSRNVVPFRRSA
;
A
#
# COMPACT_ATOMS: atom_id res chain seq x y z
N MET A 1 -13.70 -52.43 -13.20
CA MET A 1 -14.16 -51.98 -11.87
C MET A 1 -13.08 -51.17 -11.14
N GLU A 2 -11.80 -51.51 -11.26
CA GLU A 2 -10.66 -50.76 -10.68
C GLU A 2 -10.48 -49.32 -11.26
N ILE A 3 -10.58 -49.17 -12.57
CA ILE A 3 -10.44 -47.84 -13.23
C ILE A 3 -11.55 -46.85 -12.80
N ALA A 4 -12.74 -47.38 -12.45
CA ALA A 4 -13.82 -46.51 -11.95
C ALA A 4 -13.61 -46.08 -10.48
N LEU A 5 -12.90 -46.89 -9.70
CA LEU A 5 -12.56 -46.60 -8.31
C LEU A 5 -11.40 -45.58 -8.22
N GLU A 6 -10.39 -45.70 -9.09
CA GLU A 6 -9.30 -44.72 -9.20
C GLU A 6 -9.80 -43.33 -9.64
N ASN A 7 -10.72 -43.28 -10.62
CA ASN A 7 -11.36 -42.04 -11.03
C ASN A 7 -12.33 -41.45 -9.98
N ALA A 8 -12.89 -42.25 -9.10
CA ALA A 8 -13.73 -41.78 -7.99
C ALA A 8 -12.88 -41.26 -6.81
N ILE A 9 -11.71 -41.84 -6.58
CA ILE A 9 -10.76 -41.40 -5.55
C ILE A 9 -10.08 -40.07 -5.98
N GLN A 10 -9.79 -39.92 -7.27
CA GLN A 10 -9.25 -38.64 -7.79
C GLN A 10 -10.27 -37.47 -7.79
N ARG A 11 -11.58 -37.75 -7.73
CA ARG A 11 -12.63 -36.71 -7.73
C ARG A 11 -13.01 -36.18 -6.34
N ASN A 12 -12.48 -36.73 -5.25
CA ASN A 12 -12.82 -36.38 -3.87
C ASN A 12 -11.62 -35.90 -3.03
N ILE A 13 -10.51 -35.56 -3.64
CA ILE A 13 -9.53 -34.72 -2.95
C ILE A 13 -10.13 -33.33 -2.92
N VAL A 14 -10.79 -32.97 -1.83
CA VAL A 14 -11.06 -31.56 -1.50
C VAL A 14 -9.69 -30.93 -1.40
N GLU A 15 -9.25 -30.27 -2.48
CA GLU A 15 -8.02 -29.52 -2.44
C GLU A 15 -8.17 -28.46 -1.35
N VAL A 16 -7.47 -28.66 -0.24
CA VAL A 16 -7.35 -27.64 0.79
C VAL A 16 -6.68 -26.44 0.11
N PRO A 17 -7.34 -25.29 -0.01
CA PRO A 17 -6.75 -24.15 -0.69
C PRO A 17 -5.45 -23.76 0.01
N SER A 18 -4.46 -23.28 -0.76
CA SER A 18 -3.25 -22.69 -0.18
C SER A 18 -3.61 -21.49 0.70
N THR A 19 -2.77 -21.23 1.67
CA THR A 19 -2.96 -20.13 2.63
C THR A 19 -1.80 -19.15 2.52
N LEU A 20 -2.12 -17.90 2.35
CA LEU A 20 -1.19 -16.77 2.42
C LEU A 20 -1.32 -16.13 3.80
N LEU A 21 -0.27 -16.26 4.62
CA LEU A 21 -0.15 -15.58 5.92
C LEU A 21 0.66 -14.31 5.76
N CYS A 22 -0.02 -13.17 5.85
CA CYS A 22 0.56 -11.85 5.65
C CYS A 22 0.82 -11.16 6.99
N PHE A 23 2.05 -10.71 7.22
CA PHE A 23 2.45 -9.90 8.37
C PHE A 23 2.56 -8.43 7.95
N SER A 24 1.81 -7.56 8.61
CA SER A 24 1.74 -6.15 8.24
C SER A 24 1.80 -5.20 9.43
N HIS A 25 2.54 -4.11 9.25
CA HIS A 25 2.53 -2.95 10.15
C HIS A 25 1.33 -2.02 9.89
N LEU A 26 0.56 -2.27 8.83
CA LEU A 26 -0.61 -1.49 8.47
C LEU A 26 -1.88 -2.17 8.95
N ARG A 27 -2.85 -1.38 9.43
CA ARG A 27 -4.19 -1.86 9.74
C ARG A 27 -4.99 -2.05 8.45
N TRP A 28 -5.70 -3.17 8.35
CA TRP A 28 -6.55 -3.47 7.20
C TRP A 28 -7.62 -2.40 6.96
N ASN A 29 -8.23 -1.93 8.04
CA ASN A 29 -9.34 -0.97 7.99
C ASN A 29 -8.91 0.49 8.14
N PHE A 30 -7.62 0.81 7.98
CA PHE A 30 -7.15 2.19 8.15
C PHE A 30 -7.24 2.99 6.84
N VAL A 31 -6.40 2.66 5.87
CA VAL A 31 -6.38 3.30 4.54
C VAL A 31 -6.30 2.20 3.50
N PHE A 32 -7.16 2.28 2.47
CA PHE A 32 -7.15 1.33 1.39
C PHE A 32 -5.97 1.60 0.45
N GLN A 33 -5.07 0.65 0.31
CA GLN A 33 -3.83 0.81 -0.46
C GLN A 33 -3.31 -0.56 -0.95
N ARG A 34 -2.03 -0.66 -1.35
CA ARG A 34 -1.41 -1.86 -1.93
C ARG A 34 -1.78 -3.19 -1.24
N PRO A 35 -1.69 -3.35 0.10
CA PRO A 35 -2.04 -4.63 0.73
C PRO A 35 -3.47 -5.07 0.43
N GLN A 36 -4.45 -4.17 0.56
CA GLN A 36 -5.85 -4.49 0.30
C GLN A 36 -6.08 -4.88 -1.16
N HIS A 37 -5.49 -4.15 -2.11
CA HIS A 37 -5.60 -4.49 -3.54
C HIS A 37 -5.02 -5.88 -3.84
N ILE A 38 -3.76 -6.11 -3.45
CA ILE A 38 -3.03 -7.35 -3.77
C ILE A 38 -3.67 -8.54 -3.07
N LEU A 39 -3.96 -8.43 -1.77
CA LEU A 39 -4.47 -9.56 -1.01
C LEU A 39 -5.95 -9.88 -1.32
N THR A 40 -6.75 -8.90 -1.73
CA THR A 40 -8.08 -9.16 -2.28
C THR A 40 -8.01 -9.95 -3.59
N LEU A 41 -7.01 -9.68 -4.43
CA LEU A 41 -6.80 -10.45 -5.66
C LEU A 41 -6.28 -11.87 -5.35
N ALA A 42 -5.34 -12.00 -4.42
CA ALA A 42 -4.85 -13.29 -3.94
C ALA A 42 -5.98 -14.16 -3.37
N SER A 43 -6.91 -13.55 -2.66
CA SER A 43 -8.03 -14.26 -2.02
C SER A 43 -9.03 -14.92 -2.97
N LYS A 44 -8.92 -14.65 -4.28
CA LYS A 44 -9.72 -15.34 -5.31
C LYS A 44 -9.30 -16.81 -5.47
N THR A 45 -8.07 -17.15 -5.10
CA THR A 45 -7.49 -18.51 -5.28
C THR A 45 -6.89 -19.08 -4.01
N GLU A 46 -6.60 -18.27 -3.00
CA GLU A 46 -5.96 -18.68 -1.74
C GLU A 46 -6.76 -18.17 -0.54
N ASN A 47 -6.64 -18.81 0.61
CA ASN A 47 -7.07 -18.21 1.86
C ASN A 47 -6.03 -17.17 2.30
N VAL A 48 -6.47 -16.03 2.79
CA VAL A 48 -5.61 -14.95 3.27
C VAL A 48 -5.83 -14.75 4.77
N ILE A 49 -4.76 -14.85 5.53
CA ILE A 49 -4.70 -14.46 6.94
C ILE A 49 -3.84 -13.20 7.02
N TYR A 50 -4.45 -12.07 7.35
CA TYR A 50 -3.76 -10.80 7.51
C TYR A 50 -3.51 -10.55 8.99
N PHE A 51 -2.26 -10.67 9.41
CA PHE A 51 -1.83 -10.53 10.79
C PHE A 51 -1.28 -9.11 11.01
N GLU A 52 -1.98 -8.34 11.83
CA GLU A 52 -1.66 -6.95 12.15
C GLU A 52 -0.70 -6.83 13.34
N GLU A 53 -0.16 -5.64 13.57
CA GLU A 53 0.52 -5.31 14.81
C GLU A 53 -0.43 -5.40 16.02
N PRO A 54 0.10 -5.66 17.24
CA PRO A 54 -0.74 -5.78 18.41
C PRO A 54 -1.44 -4.48 18.78
N VAL A 55 -2.58 -4.62 19.46
CA VAL A 55 -3.28 -3.56 20.18
C VAL A 55 -3.17 -3.82 21.66
N PHE A 56 -2.84 -2.81 22.46
CA PHE A 56 -2.76 -2.89 23.90
C PHE A 56 -4.05 -2.37 24.52
N GLU A 57 -4.74 -3.23 25.27
CA GLU A 57 -6.02 -2.93 25.91
C GLU A 57 -6.02 -3.38 27.40
N GLU A 58 -6.98 -2.89 28.17
CA GLU A 58 -7.20 -3.28 29.57
C GLU A 58 -7.84 -4.69 29.64
N ILE A 59 -7.04 -5.69 29.34
CA ILE A 59 -7.40 -7.11 29.39
C ILE A 59 -6.45 -7.88 30.30
N SER A 60 -6.89 -9.02 30.85
CA SER A 60 -6.08 -9.81 31.80
C SER A 60 -5.09 -10.75 31.13
N HIS A 61 -5.37 -11.18 29.90
CA HIS A 61 -4.56 -12.16 29.18
C HIS A 61 -4.49 -11.83 27.68
N PRO A 62 -3.36 -12.17 27.00
CA PRO A 62 -3.27 -12.07 25.55
C PRO A 62 -4.37 -12.86 24.85
N SER A 63 -4.92 -12.29 23.78
CA SER A 63 -5.95 -12.92 22.95
C SER A 63 -5.82 -12.48 21.48
N MET A 64 -6.57 -13.11 20.58
CA MET A 64 -6.66 -12.70 19.18
C MET A 64 -8.07 -12.22 18.86
N ARG A 65 -8.18 -11.03 18.27
CA ARG A 65 -9.42 -10.60 17.62
C ARG A 65 -9.37 -11.04 16.17
N MET A 66 -10.36 -11.83 15.75
CA MET A 66 -10.50 -12.28 14.37
C MET A 66 -11.67 -11.54 13.71
N THR A 67 -11.43 -10.94 12.57
CA THR A 67 -12.44 -10.23 11.77
C THR A 67 -12.50 -10.83 10.37
N ASP A 68 -13.66 -11.31 9.98
CA ASP A 68 -13.91 -11.80 8.62
C ASP A 68 -14.16 -10.60 7.69
N VAL A 69 -13.27 -10.37 6.74
CA VAL A 69 -13.44 -9.37 5.68
C VAL A 69 -14.25 -9.95 4.52
N SER A 70 -13.96 -11.21 4.20
CA SER A 70 -14.67 -11.99 3.21
C SER A 70 -14.60 -13.47 3.58
N ARG A 71 -15.19 -14.35 2.74
CA ARG A 71 -15.07 -15.79 2.95
C ARG A 71 -13.62 -16.29 2.98
N SER A 72 -12.73 -15.63 2.24
CA SER A 72 -11.33 -16.05 2.08
C SER A 72 -10.32 -15.09 2.71
N ILE A 73 -10.75 -14.01 3.38
CA ILE A 73 -9.86 -13.05 4.05
C ILE A 73 -10.24 -12.93 5.51
N LYS A 74 -9.31 -13.25 6.39
CA LYS A 74 -9.40 -13.05 7.83
C LYS A 74 -8.32 -12.08 8.30
N VAL A 75 -8.72 -11.09 9.08
CA VAL A 75 -7.80 -10.16 9.76
C VAL A 75 -7.66 -10.62 11.21
N ILE A 76 -6.41 -10.78 11.63
CA ILE A 76 -6.04 -11.16 12.98
C ILE A 76 -5.35 -9.97 13.64
N THR A 77 -5.94 -9.46 14.70
CA THR A 77 -5.34 -8.42 15.53
C THR A 77 -4.97 -9.03 16.88
N PRO A 78 -3.67 -9.15 17.21
CA PRO A 78 -3.26 -9.54 18.56
C PRO A 78 -3.72 -8.49 19.58
N MET A 79 -4.37 -8.94 20.65
CA MET A 79 -4.82 -8.11 21.78
C MET A 79 -3.93 -8.43 22.97
N LEU A 80 -3.18 -7.45 23.45
CA LEU A 80 -2.24 -7.62 24.57
C LEU A 80 -2.62 -6.73 25.75
N PRO A 81 -2.39 -7.17 26.99
CA PRO A 81 -2.58 -6.33 28.16
C PRO A 81 -1.73 -5.05 28.08
N VAL A 82 -2.27 -3.93 28.55
CA VAL A 82 -1.50 -2.70 28.74
C VAL A 82 -0.32 -2.99 29.69
N GLY A 83 0.87 -2.53 29.33
CA GLY A 83 2.10 -2.79 30.08
C GLY A 83 2.84 -4.08 29.73
N THR A 84 2.33 -4.89 28.79
CA THR A 84 3.06 -6.08 28.28
C THR A 84 4.41 -5.66 27.70
N GLY A 85 5.49 -6.26 28.20
CA GLY A 85 6.86 -6.03 27.72
C GLY A 85 7.10 -6.58 26.31
N ALA A 86 8.15 -6.11 25.66
CA ALA A 86 8.45 -6.51 24.26
C ALA A 86 8.64 -8.03 24.12
N VAL A 87 9.36 -8.67 25.04
CA VAL A 87 9.62 -10.12 25.02
C VAL A 87 8.32 -10.93 25.17
N GLU A 88 7.46 -10.52 26.10
CA GLU A 88 6.16 -11.18 26.31
C GLU A 88 5.23 -10.96 25.12
N ALA A 89 5.26 -9.76 24.53
CA ALA A 89 4.48 -9.45 23.33
C ALA A 89 4.90 -10.32 22.13
N GLU A 90 6.21 -10.54 21.95
CA GLU A 90 6.73 -11.43 20.91
C GLU A 90 6.35 -12.89 21.18
N ALA A 91 6.48 -13.35 22.41
CA ALA A 91 6.11 -14.71 22.79
C ALA A 91 4.60 -14.98 22.57
N ALA A 92 3.73 -14.03 22.92
CA ALA A 92 2.30 -14.13 22.68
C ALA A 92 1.98 -14.17 21.16
N GLN A 93 2.58 -13.26 20.38
CA GLN A 93 2.40 -13.26 18.92
C GLN A 93 2.90 -14.55 18.27
N ARG A 94 4.02 -15.11 18.75
CA ARG A 94 4.53 -16.40 18.29
C ARG A 94 3.52 -17.52 18.54
N GLN A 95 2.96 -17.61 19.74
CA GLN A 95 1.92 -18.60 20.06
C GLN A 95 0.68 -18.44 19.17
N PHE A 96 0.26 -17.20 18.92
CA PHE A 96 -0.87 -16.95 18.03
C PHE A 96 -0.61 -17.42 16.60
N VAL A 97 0.57 -17.15 16.08
CA VAL A 97 0.99 -17.61 14.74
C VAL A 97 1.02 -19.14 14.69
N ASP A 98 1.58 -19.81 15.71
CA ASP A 98 1.63 -21.28 15.80
C ASP A 98 0.22 -21.87 15.75
N VAL A 99 -0.73 -21.32 16.50
CA VAL A 99 -2.13 -21.75 16.47
C VAL A 99 -2.76 -21.56 15.08
N LEU A 100 -2.49 -20.44 14.42
CA LEU A 100 -3.04 -20.12 13.09
C LEU A 100 -2.54 -21.09 12.02
N VAL A 101 -1.28 -21.52 12.09
CA VAL A 101 -0.68 -22.38 11.07
C VAL A 101 -0.75 -23.87 11.40
N ALA A 102 -1.17 -24.28 12.61
CA ALA A 102 -1.11 -25.66 13.10
C ALA A 102 -1.81 -26.69 12.17
N SER A 103 -2.85 -26.28 11.47
CA SER A 103 -3.60 -27.13 10.53
C SER A 103 -3.25 -26.89 9.05
N ILE A 104 -2.28 -26.02 8.75
CA ILE A 104 -1.90 -25.68 7.38
C ILE A 104 -0.67 -26.49 6.99
N PRO A 105 -0.74 -27.36 5.97
CA PRO A 105 0.45 -28.04 5.46
C PRO A 105 1.51 -27.03 4.99
N GLN A 106 2.77 -27.30 5.31
CA GLN A 106 3.88 -26.38 5.00
C GLN A 106 4.00 -26.08 3.50
N GLU A 107 3.76 -27.08 2.65
CA GLU A 107 3.76 -26.98 1.19
C GLU A 107 2.59 -26.16 0.63
N ARG A 108 1.65 -25.75 1.49
CA ARG A 108 0.50 -24.89 1.17
C ARG A 108 0.51 -23.55 1.89
N LEU A 109 1.57 -23.26 2.65
CA LEU A 109 1.75 -22.01 3.37
C LEU A 109 2.68 -21.07 2.59
N THR A 110 2.18 -19.92 2.21
CA THR A 110 2.99 -18.78 1.77
C THR A 110 3.08 -17.77 2.91
N THR A 111 4.27 -17.38 3.32
CA THR A 111 4.45 -16.24 4.23
C THR A 111 4.74 -14.98 3.44
N TRP A 112 4.03 -13.90 3.77
CA TRP A 112 4.14 -12.60 3.10
C TRP A 112 4.44 -11.50 4.11
N TYR A 113 5.53 -10.79 3.93
CA TYR A 113 5.99 -9.78 4.86
C TYR A 113 5.90 -8.38 4.24
N TYR A 114 5.12 -7.48 4.87
CA TYR A 114 5.18 -6.04 4.65
C TYR A 114 6.07 -5.35 5.69
N THR A 115 6.44 -6.03 6.77
CA THR A 115 7.33 -5.53 7.81
C THR A 115 8.38 -6.56 8.22
N PRO A 116 9.67 -6.19 8.22
CA PRO A 116 10.72 -7.08 8.72
C PRO A 116 10.60 -7.41 10.21
N MET A 117 9.96 -6.53 10.99
CA MET A 117 9.84 -6.70 12.44
C MET A 117 9.06 -7.96 12.83
N ALA A 118 8.19 -8.44 11.97
CA ALA A 118 7.45 -9.68 12.20
C ALA A 118 8.34 -10.94 12.30
N LEU A 119 9.57 -10.90 11.79
CA LEU A 119 10.52 -12.01 11.97
C LEU A 119 10.84 -12.30 13.44
N ARG A 120 10.68 -11.34 14.36
CA ARG A 120 10.94 -11.53 15.78
C ARG A 120 10.09 -12.66 16.38
N PHE A 121 8.90 -12.89 15.84
CA PHE A 121 7.98 -13.93 16.32
C PHE A 121 7.61 -14.98 15.27
N SER A 122 8.03 -14.81 14.01
CA SER A 122 7.65 -15.73 12.90
C SER A 122 8.83 -16.40 12.19
N ASP A 123 10.06 -16.20 12.66
CA ASP A 123 11.29 -16.70 12.03
C ASP A 123 11.38 -18.24 11.99
N HIS A 124 10.68 -18.92 12.88
CA HIS A 124 10.63 -20.40 12.99
C HIS A 124 9.69 -21.04 11.98
N LEU A 125 8.81 -20.27 11.33
CA LEU A 125 7.82 -20.85 10.40
C LEU A 125 8.50 -21.50 9.21
N VAL A 126 8.09 -22.71 8.88
CA VAL A 126 8.45 -23.37 7.63
C VAL A 126 7.30 -23.17 6.65
N CYS A 127 7.61 -22.70 5.44
CA CYS A 127 6.62 -22.38 4.42
C CYS A 127 7.10 -22.82 3.03
N ASP A 128 6.18 -22.91 2.09
CA ASP A 128 6.47 -23.22 0.69
C ASP A 128 7.23 -22.05 0.05
N VAL A 129 6.71 -20.83 0.18
CA VAL A 129 7.35 -19.62 -0.33
C VAL A 129 7.32 -18.51 0.72
N CYS A 130 8.45 -17.84 0.91
CA CYS A 130 8.59 -16.64 1.73
C CYS A 130 8.73 -15.42 0.82
N VAL A 131 7.75 -14.52 0.87
CA VAL A 131 7.70 -13.28 0.09
C VAL A 131 8.01 -12.10 1.00
N TYR A 132 8.92 -11.22 0.57
CA TYR A 132 9.08 -9.89 1.14
C TYR A 132 8.57 -8.84 0.15
N ASP A 133 7.46 -8.19 0.47
CA ASP A 133 6.93 -7.05 -0.29
C ASP A 133 7.37 -5.74 0.36
N CYS A 134 8.58 -5.31 0.00
CA CYS A 134 9.22 -4.07 0.45
C CYS A 134 8.57 -2.88 -0.26
N MET A 135 7.38 -2.46 0.22
CA MET A 135 6.63 -1.41 -0.44
C MET A 135 7.18 0.00 -0.17
N ASP A 136 7.89 0.19 0.95
CA ASP A 136 8.48 1.45 1.39
C ASP A 136 9.86 1.21 2.03
N GLU A 137 10.69 2.26 2.13
CA GLU A 137 11.91 2.28 2.94
C GLU A 137 11.54 2.56 4.41
N LEU A 138 11.10 1.53 5.13
CA LEU A 138 10.56 1.69 6.48
C LEU A 138 11.58 2.29 7.47
N SER A 139 12.87 2.06 7.26
CA SER A 139 13.94 2.62 8.11
C SER A 139 14.10 4.13 7.99
N ALA A 140 13.56 4.72 6.92
CA ALA A 140 13.62 6.16 6.67
C ALA A 140 12.47 6.96 7.32
N PHE A 141 11.47 6.27 7.88
CA PHE A 141 10.36 6.93 8.56
C PHE A 141 10.76 7.40 9.96
N LYS A 142 10.16 8.51 10.38
CA LYS A 142 10.34 9.04 11.74
C LYS A 142 9.93 7.97 12.78
N ASN A 143 10.75 7.83 13.81
CA ASN A 143 10.57 6.83 14.88
C ASN A 143 10.63 5.37 14.42
N ALA A 144 11.27 5.07 13.29
CA ALA A 144 11.52 3.68 12.91
C ALA A 144 12.32 2.95 14.02
N PRO A 145 11.95 1.71 14.39
CA PRO A 145 12.70 0.94 15.37
C PRO A 145 14.17 0.79 14.95
N PRO A 146 15.13 0.98 15.85
CA PRO A 146 16.57 0.87 15.51
C PRO A 146 16.95 -0.51 14.98
N GLU A 147 16.24 -1.57 15.39
CA GLU A 147 16.47 -2.95 14.95
C GLU A 147 15.95 -3.23 13.52
N LEU A 148 15.15 -2.34 12.96
CA LEU A 148 14.48 -2.57 11.67
C LEU A 148 15.47 -2.90 10.54
N VAL A 149 16.59 -2.20 10.48
CA VAL A 149 17.64 -2.43 9.46
C VAL A 149 18.21 -3.84 9.55
N GLU A 150 18.46 -4.33 10.77
CA GLU A 150 18.97 -5.68 10.97
C GLU A 150 17.90 -6.74 10.67
N MET A 151 16.67 -6.50 11.08
CA MET A 151 15.54 -7.39 10.74
C MET A 151 15.31 -7.44 9.22
N GLU A 152 15.47 -6.33 8.52
CA GLU A 152 15.38 -6.30 7.05
C GLU A 152 16.48 -7.14 6.39
N LYS A 153 17.73 -7.06 6.85
CA LYS A 153 18.81 -7.92 6.35
C LYS A 153 18.50 -9.41 6.54
N ARG A 154 17.99 -9.78 7.72
CA ARG A 154 17.56 -11.15 8.00
C ARG A 154 16.40 -11.56 7.10
N LEU A 155 15.47 -10.67 6.82
CA LEU A 155 14.34 -10.96 5.94
C LEU A 155 14.81 -11.14 4.48
N PHE A 156 15.76 -10.35 4.00
CA PHE A 156 16.38 -10.58 2.68
C PHE A 156 17.06 -11.95 2.57
N GLN A 157 17.71 -12.43 3.64
CA GLN A 157 18.34 -13.76 3.66
C GLN A 157 17.31 -14.88 3.66
N ARG A 158 16.16 -14.65 4.29
CA ARG A 158 15.08 -15.64 4.43
C ARG A 158 14.16 -15.70 3.23
N ALA A 159 13.88 -14.56 2.60
CA ALA A 159 12.92 -14.47 1.52
C ALA A 159 13.36 -15.31 0.30
N ASP A 160 12.42 -15.94 -0.36
CA ASP A 160 12.64 -16.59 -1.64
C ASP A 160 12.51 -15.61 -2.79
N ILE A 161 11.70 -14.59 -2.60
CA ILE A 161 11.42 -13.54 -3.57
C ILE A 161 11.14 -12.22 -2.86
N VAL A 162 11.58 -11.14 -3.48
CA VAL A 162 11.38 -9.76 -2.99
C VAL A 162 10.69 -8.94 -4.06
N PHE A 163 9.64 -8.22 -3.66
CA PHE A 163 9.02 -7.20 -4.47
C PHE A 163 9.32 -5.83 -3.87
N THR A 164 9.54 -4.81 -4.70
CA THR A 164 9.73 -3.43 -4.23
C THR A 164 8.59 -2.54 -4.70
N GLY A 165 8.17 -1.60 -3.86
CA GLY A 165 7.05 -0.72 -4.11
C GLY A 165 7.28 0.36 -5.19
N GLY A 166 8.50 0.46 -5.73
CA GLY A 166 8.85 1.43 -6.75
C GLY A 166 10.18 1.11 -7.42
N GLN A 167 10.45 1.80 -8.52
CA GLN A 167 11.68 1.61 -9.29
C GLN A 167 12.89 2.15 -8.54
N SER A 168 12.76 3.30 -7.89
CA SER A 168 13.85 3.91 -7.10
C SER A 168 14.24 3.04 -5.90
N LEU A 169 13.26 2.42 -5.24
CA LEU A 169 13.49 1.48 -4.14
C LEU A 169 14.18 0.20 -4.65
N TYR A 170 13.77 -0.31 -5.81
CA TYR A 170 14.43 -1.44 -6.46
C TYR A 170 15.91 -1.12 -6.73
N GLU A 171 16.20 0.02 -7.34
CA GLU A 171 17.59 0.42 -7.65
C GLU A 171 18.45 0.54 -6.40
N ALA A 172 17.87 1.04 -5.30
CA ALA A 172 18.57 1.15 -4.02
C ALA A 172 18.88 -0.22 -3.38
N LYS A 173 18.02 -1.22 -3.58
CA LYS A 173 18.11 -2.51 -2.87
C LYS A 173 18.46 -3.72 -3.76
N ARG A 174 18.50 -3.60 -5.08
CA ARG A 174 18.69 -4.72 -6.04
C ARG A 174 19.90 -5.63 -5.78
N GLY A 175 20.92 -5.13 -5.09
CA GLY A 175 22.10 -5.92 -4.69
C GLY A 175 21.88 -6.79 -3.44
N MET A 176 20.76 -6.64 -2.74
CA MET A 176 20.52 -7.33 -1.46
C MET A 176 19.85 -8.69 -1.62
N HIS A 177 19.21 -8.96 -2.78
CA HIS A 177 18.55 -10.23 -3.04
C HIS A 177 18.57 -10.58 -4.54
N ARG A 178 18.81 -11.87 -4.85
CA ARG A 178 18.92 -12.36 -6.24
C ARG A 178 17.62 -12.35 -7.04
N ALA A 179 16.49 -12.62 -6.38
CA ALA A 179 15.14 -12.65 -6.97
C ALA A 179 14.35 -11.43 -6.47
N MET A 180 14.70 -10.24 -6.96
CA MET A 180 14.05 -8.98 -6.61
C MET A 180 13.43 -8.35 -7.86
N PHE A 181 12.19 -7.87 -7.75
CA PHE A 181 11.44 -7.31 -8.88
C PHE A 181 10.69 -6.05 -8.46
N PRO A 182 10.74 -4.98 -9.29
CA PRO A 182 10.00 -3.75 -9.04
C PRO A 182 8.53 -3.90 -9.43
N PHE A 183 7.66 -3.56 -8.50
CA PHE A 183 6.21 -3.45 -8.70
C PHE A 183 5.73 -2.12 -8.16
N PRO A 184 5.84 -1.04 -8.94
CA PRO A 184 5.31 0.27 -8.56
C PRO A 184 3.82 0.22 -8.27
N SER A 185 3.33 1.25 -7.58
CA SER A 185 1.90 1.42 -7.35
C SER A 185 1.12 1.38 -8.66
N SER A 186 -0.01 0.66 -8.64
CA SER A 186 -0.91 0.50 -9.77
C SER A 186 -2.23 1.23 -9.52
N ILE A 187 -3.28 0.91 -10.27
CA ILE A 187 -4.53 1.65 -10.29
C ILE A 187 -5.75 0.73 -10.32
N ASP A 188 -6.81 1.09 -9.60
CA ASP A 188 -8.19 0.70 -9.88
C ASP A 188 -8.81 1.78 -10.79
N PHE A 189 -8.56 1.62 -12.09
CA PHE A 189 -9.01 2.60 -13.10
C PHE A 189 -10.53 2.77 -13.06
N THR A 190 -11.28 1.68 -13.00
CA THR A 190 -12.75 1.71 -13.01
C THR A 190 -13.30 2.50 -11.83
N HIS A 191 -12.69 2.37 -10.67
CA HIS A 191 -13.07 3.08 -9.46
C HIS A 191 -12.87 4.59 -9.60
N PHE A 192 -11.66 5.04 -9.95
CA PHE A 192 -11.36 6.47 -10.04
C PHE A 192 -11.95 7.14 -11.28
N HIS A 193 -12.10 6.42 -12.38
CA HIS A 193 -12.75 6.94 -13.60
C HIS A 193 -14.20 7.41 -13.36
N GLN A 194 -14.88 6.93 -12.31
CA GLN A 194 -16.21 7.42 -11.92
C GLN A 194 -16.21 8.93 -11.62
N ALA A 195 -15.10 9.52 -11.23
CA ALA A 195 -14.96 10.96 -11.01
C ALA A 195 -15.19 11.80 -12.29
N ARG A 196 -15.05 11.20 -13.46
CA ARG A 196 -15.29 11.87 -14.76
C ARG A 196 -16.78 11.97 -15.13
N ARG A 197 -17.65 11.26 -14.40
CA ARG A 197 -19.10 11.29 -14.63
C ARG A 197 -19.75 12.39 -13.79
N PRO A 198 -20.87 12.99 -14.25
CA PRO A 198 -21.64 13.90 -13.41
C PRO A 198 -22.05 13.25 -12.08
N GLY A 199 -22.12 14.04 -11.02
CA GLY A 199 -22.51 13.56 -9.70
C GLY A 199 -22.55 14.70 -8.68
N ASN A 200 -23.09 14.39 -7.49
CA ASN A 200 -23.24 15.38 -6.44
C ASN A 200 -21.90 15.70 -5.77
N ASP A 201 -21.71 16.95 -5.42
CA ASP A 201 -20.62 17.40 -4.57
C ASP A 201 -20.88 16.94 -3.12
N PRO A 202 -19.89 16.33 -2.43
CA PRO A 202 -20.02 15.94 -1.03
C PRO A 202 -20.45 17.10 -0.13
N VAL A 203 -21.31 16.81 0.85
CA VAL A 203 -21.95 17.83 1.68
C VAL A 203 -20.96 18.73 2.40
N ASP A 204 -19.87 18.17 2.87
CA ASP A 204 -18.82 18.87 3.61
C ASP A 204 -17.84 19.64 2.69
N GLN A 205 -17.79 19.30 1.41
CA GLN A 205 -16.99 20.01 0.41
C GLN A 205 -17.80 21.08 -0.34
N ARG A 206 -19.09 20.87 -0.55
CA ARG A 206 -19.98 21.72 -1.34
C ARG A 206 -19.92 23.21 -0.98
N PRO A 207 -19.80 23.63 0.31
CA PRO A 207 -19.71 25.04 0.67
C PRO A 207 -18.40 25.71 0.24
N ILE A 208 -17.36 24.94 -0.11
CA ILE A 208 -16.06 25.46 -0.47
C ILE A 208 -16.12 25.97 -1.92
N PRO A 209 -15.81 27.24 -2.20
CA PRO A 209 -15.89 27.77 -3.55
C PRO A 209 -14.79 27.20 -4.48
N HIS A 210 -14.93 27.42 -5.77
CA HIS A 210 -13.91 27.13 -6.78
C HIS A 210 -13.01 28.36 -7.02
N PRO A 211 -11.76 28.16 -7.52
CA PRO A 211 -11.17 26.89 -7.87
C PRO A 211 -10.67 26.11 -6.66
N ARG A 212 -10.78 24.77 -6.71
CA ARG A 212 -10.34 23.84 -5.67
C ARG A 212 -9.13 23.05 -6.12
N VAL A 213 -8.05 23.13 -5.35
CA VAL A 213 -6.87 22.26 -5.49
C VAL A 213 -6.89 21.23 -4.36
N GLY A 214 -6.95 19.95 -4.70
CA GLY A 214 -7.16 18.90 -3.73
C GLY A 214 -5.97 17.97 -3.51
N TYR A 215 -5.82 17.51 -2.27
CA TYR A 215 -4.94 16.42 -1.84
C TYR A 215 -5.74 15.37 -1.08
N PHE A 216 -5.43 14.09 -1.27
CA PHE A 216 -5.95 13.03 -0.41
C PHE A 216 -4.84 12.03 -0.05
N GLY A 217 -4.93 11.49 1.16
CA GLY A 217 -4.01 10.46 1.69
C GLY A 217 -3.60 10.74 3.12
N VAL A 218 -2.76 9.88 3.65
CA VAL A 218 -2.22 10.05 5.02
C VAL A 218 -1.46 11.37 5.12
N ILE A 219 -1.74 12.12 6.18
CA ILE A 219 -1.12 13.40 6.51
C ILE A 219 -0.14 13.12 7.66
N ASP A 220 1.14 13.07 7.33
CA ASP A 220 2.25 12.80 8.25
C ASP A 220 3.51 13.59 7.85
N GLU A 221 4.69 13.18 8.32
CA GLU A 221 5.98 13.80 8.02
C GLU A 221 6.35 13.86 6.53
N ARG A 222 5.60 13.18 5.67
CA ARG A 222 5.80 13.21 4.21
C ARG A 222 5.12 14.41 3.55
N LEU A 223 4.17 15.05 4.23
CA LEU A 223 3.56 16.29 3.74
C LEU A 223 4.46 17.48 4.05
N ASP A 224 4.72 18.33 3.06
CA ASP A 224 5.42 19.60 3.25
C ASP A 224 4.43 20.65 3.77
N ALA A 225 4.33 20.74 5.09
CA ALA A 225 3.41 21.66 5.75
C ALA A 225 3.75 23.13 5.50
N GLU A 226 5.03 23.46 5.32
CA GLU A 226 5.47 24.84 5.01
C GLU A 226 5.12 25.23 3.58
N LEU A 227 5.33 24.34 2.62
CA LEU A 227 4.88 24.51 1.25
C LEU A 227 3.36 24.71 1.18
N VAL A 228 2.59 23.90 1.93
CA VAL A 228 1.13 24.05 2.03
C VAL A 228 0.76 25.42 2.59
N ALA A 229 1.39 25.85 3.68
CA ALA A 229 1.12 27.12 4.32
C ALA A 229 1.46 28.32 3.43
N SER A 230 2.63 28.30 2.81
CA SER A 230 3.10 29.38 1.93
C SER A 230 2.23 29.48 0.68
N THR A 231 1.90 28.34 0.06
CA THR A 231 1.06 28.31 -1.14
C THR A 231 -0.35 28.83 -0.85
N ALA A 232 -0.97 28.42 0.26
CA ALA A 232 -2.28 28.94 0.66
C ALA A 232 -2.27 30.48 0.86
N ARG A 233 -1.15 31.03 1.37
CA ARG A 233 -0.99 32.47 1.61
C ARG A 233 -0.84 33.28 0.31
N ILE A 234 -0.06 32.78 -0.65
CA ILE A 234 0.19 33.48 -1.91
C ILE A 234 -0.95 33.35 -2.93
N MET A 235 -1.85 32.35 -2.73
CA MET A 235 -3.00 32.08 -3.60
C MET A 235 -4.33 32.18 -2.81
N PRO A 236 -4.69 33.34 -2.26
CA PRO A 236 -5.88 33.48 -1.39
C PRO A 236 -7.21 33.27 -2.14
N ASP A 237 -7.19 33.35 -3.46
CA ASP A 237 -8.32 33.12 -4.37
C ASP A 237 -8.55 31.62 -4.70
N VAL A 238 -7.61 30.75 -4.33
CA VAL A 238 -7.68 29.29 -4.56
C VAL A 238 -7.99 28.58 -3.25
N GLN A 239 -8.86 27.57 -3.30
CA GLN A 239 -9.23 26.76 -2.13
C GLN A 239 -8.43 25.45 -2.13
N PHE A 240 -7.75 25.17 -1.03
CA PHE A 240 -6.98 23.94 -0.85
C PHE A 240 -7.76 22.95 0.00
N VAL A 241 -8.14 21.82 -0.58
CA VAL A 241 -8.94 20.77 0.08
C VAL A 241 -8.06 19.57 0.42
N MET A 242 -7.90 19.29 1.72
CA MET A 242 -7.00 18.28 2.24
C MET A 242 -7.81 17.15 2.89
N LEU A 243 -7.75 15.94 2.30
CA LEU A 243 -8.44 14.75 2.80
C LEU A 243 -7.45 13.74 3.37
N GLY A 244 -7.74 13.21 4.53
CA GLY A 244 -7.02 12.08 5.10
C GLY A 244 -6.85 12.11 6.62
N PRO A 245 -6.43 10.98 7.19
CA PRO A 245 -6.09 10.91 8.60
C PRO A 245 -4.76 11.61 8.87
N VAL A 246 -4.71 12.33 9.99
CA VAL A 246 -3.46 12.89 10.53
C VAL A 246 -2.84 11.88 11.46
N VAL A 247 -1.61 11.43 11.17
CA VAL A 247 -0.90 10.43 11.99
C VAL A 247 0.56 10.80 12.16
N LYS A 248 1.16 10.38 13.26
CA LYS A 248 2.59 10.58 13.60
C LYS A 248 3.04 12.04 13.76
N ILE A 249 2.17 13.01 13.52
CA ILE A 249 2.40 14.44 13.75
C ILE A 249 1.29 15.00 14.61
N ASP A 250 1.55 16.11 15.31
CA ASP A 250 0.53 16.80 16.10
C ASP A 250 -0.46 17.49 15.15
N PRO A 251 -1.78 17.16 15.21
CA PRO A 251 -2.79 17.87 14.41
C PRO A 251 -2.80 19.39 14.62
N ALA A 252 -2.36 19.88 15.79
CA ALA A 252 -2.27 21.30 16.09
C ALA A 252 -1.14 22.00 15.27
N SER A 253 -0.16 21.24 14.76
CA SER A 253 0.93 21.74 13.93
C SER A 253 0.52 21.98 12.47
N LEU A 254 -0.66 21.54 12.06
CA LEU A 254 -1.14 21.75 10.70
C LEU A 254 -1.35 23.23 10.41
N PRO A 255 -0.95 23.70 9.22
CA PRO A 255 -1.14 25.09 8.84
C PRO A 255 -2.62 25.47 8.78
N LYS A 256 -2.92 26.72 9.14
CA LYS A 256 -4.26 27.30 9.13
C LYS A 256 -4.28 28.52 8.23
N ALA A 257 -5.22 28.53 7.28
CA ALA A 257 -5.50 29.68 6.42
C ALA A 257 -7.01 29.67 6.06
N PRO A 258 -7.61 30.83 5.73
CA PRO A 258 -9.04 30.91 5.39
C PRO A 258 -9.43 30.03 4.19
N ASN A 259 -8.49 29.77 3.28
CA ASN A 259 -8.65 28.98 2.06
C ASN A 259 -8.03 27.57 2.17
N LEU A 260 -7.70 27.09 3.37
CA LEU A 260 -7.16 25.75 3.61
C LEU A 260 -8.13 24.91 4.45
N HIS A 261 -8.65 23.84 3.86
CA HIS A 261 -9.74 23.05 4.42
C HIS A 261 -9.29 21.61 4.71
N TRP A 262 -9.18 21.24 6.00
CA TRP A 262 -8.86 19.89 6.46
C TRP A 262 -10.16 19.13 6.72
N LEU A 263 -10.59 18.29 5.78
CA LEU A 263 -11.89 17.59 5.87
C LEU A 263 -11.80 16.19 6.50
N GLY A 264 -10.62 15.80 7.00
CA GLY A 264 -10.41 14.51 7.65
C GLY A 264 -10.49 13.31 6.72
N SER A 265 -10.55 12.11 7.31
CA SER A 265 -10.57 10.85 6.56
C SER A 265 -11.85 10.68 5.75
N LYS A 266 -11.70 10.09 4.57
CA LYS A 266 -12.81 9.64 3.71
C LYS A 266 -12.63 8.18 3.38
N THR A 267 -13.74 7.48 3.12
CA THR A 267 -13.64 6.09 2.65
C THR A 267 -13.09 6.03 1.23
N TYR A 268 -12.43 4.94 0.89
CA TYR A 268 -11.95 4.73 -0.48
C TYR A 268 -13.07 4.87 -1.51
N ALA A 269 -14.26 4.35 -1.19
CA ALA A 269 -15.44 4.43 -2.04
C ALA A 269 -15.91 5.86 -2.33
N ASP A 270 -15.69 6.80 -1.40
CA ASP A 270 -16.12 8.19 -1.53
C ASP A 270 -15.15 9.06 -2.33
N LEU A 271 -13.87 8.67 -2.43
CA LEU A 271 -12.82 9.49 -3.05
C LEU A 271 -13.19 10.00 -4.46
N PRO A 272 -13.74 9.20 -5.37
CA PRO A 272 -14.12 9.69 -6.70
C PRO A 272 -15.14 10.85 -6.66
N ASN A 273 -16.00 10.91 -5.62
CA ASN A 273 -16.98 11.99 -5.47
C ASN A 273 -16.31 13.33 -5.12
N TYR A 274 -15.25 13.31 -4.31
CA TYR A 274 -14.46 14.51 -4.00
C TYR A 274 -13.64 14.96 -5.21
N LEU A 275 -12.91 14.04 -5.85
CA LEU A 275 -12.03 14.33 -6.99
C LEU A 275 -12.81 14.89 -8.19
N ARG A 276 -14.07 14.51 -8.36
CA ARG A 276 -14.98 15.01 -9.40
C ARG A 276 -15.08 16.54 -9.40
N HIS A 277 -15.05 17.14 -8.23
CA HIS A 277 -15.25 18.57 -8.02
C HIS A 277 -13.96 19.33 -7.71
N TRP A 278 -12.80 18.75 -7.98
CA TRP A 278 -11.52 19.44 -7.91
C TRP A 278 -11.09 19.95 -9.28
N ASP A 279 -10.63 21.18 -9.34
CA ASP A 279 -10.14 21.80 -10.57
C ASP A 279 -8.71 21.34 -10.88
N ALA A 280 -7.93 21.05 -9.83
CA ALA A 280 -6.61 20.45 -9.92
C ALA A 280 -6.32 19.59 -8.67
N GLY A 281 -5.38 18.67 -8.82
CA GLY A 281 -4.77 17.93 -7.73
C GLY A 281 -3.35 18.37 -7.48
N TRP A 282 -2.88 18.21 -6.27
CA TRP A 282 -1.47 18.41 -5.95
C TRP A 282 -0.95 17.39 -4.95
N MET A 283 0.33 17.11 -5.01
CA MET A 283 1.03 16.25 -4.08
C MET A 283 2.21 17.01 -3.47
N PRO A 284 1.98 17.82 -2.42
CA PRO A 284 3.01 18.63 -1.77
C PRO A 284 3.81 17.78 -0.79
N PHE A 285 4.58 16.82 -1.31
CA PHE A 285 5.45 16.00 -0.49
C PHE A 285 6.72 16.75 -0.12
N ALA A 286 7.13 16.63 1.14
CA ALA A 286 8.45 17.03 1.58
C ALA A 286 9.51 16.14 0.91
N LEU A 287 10.59 16.73 0.43
CA LEU A 287 11.73 16.00 -0.14
C LEU A 287 12.68 15.59 0.99
N ASN A 288 12.35 14.49 1.67
CA ASN A 288 13.07 13.98 2.83
C ASN A 288 13.38 12.47 2.69
N PRO A 289 14.10 11.83 3.62
CA PRO A 289 14.40 10.41 3.51
C PRO A 289 13.17 9.49 3.36
N ALA A 290 12.04 9.80 4.01
CA ALA A 290 10.82 8.99 3.95
C ALA A 290 10.11 9.07 2.59
N THR A 291 10.35 10.12 1.80
CA THR A 291 9.75 10.29 0.47
C THR A 291 10.69 9.95 -0.68
N ARG A 292 11.96 9.65 -0.38
CA ARG A 292 13.00 9.45 -1.40
C ARG A 292 12.68 8.31 -2.37
N TYR A 293 12.03 7.26 -1.88
CA TYR A 293 11.80 6.01 -2.63
C TYR A 293 10.33 5.66 -2.78
N ILE A 294 9.41 6.59 -2.49
CA ILE A 294 7.98 6.32 -2.61
C ILE A 294 7.53 6.29 -4.07
N SER A 295 6.57 5.41 -4.34
CA SER A 295 5.80 5.38 -5.59
C SER A 295 4.31 5.61 -5.24
N PRO A 296 3.85 6.88 -5.19
CA PRO A 296 2.54 7.20 -4.65
C PRO A 296 1.41 6.64 -5.51
N THR A 297 0.50 5.86 -4.89
CA THR A 297 -0.73 5.38 -5.54
C THR A 297 -1.61 6.52 -6.04
N LYS A 298 -1.55 7.67 -5.36
CA LYS A 298 -2.32 8.87 -5.69
C LYS A 298 -2.06 9.38 -7.11
N THR A 299 -0.85 9.21 -7.64
CA THR A 299 -0.52 9.72 -8.97
C THR A 299 -1.42 9.12 -10.05
N PRO A 300 -1.48 7.80 -10.28
CA PRO A 300 -2.40 7.23 -11.25
C PRO A 300 -3.87 7.40 -10.85
N GLU A 301 -4.20 7.53 -9.56
CA GLU A 301 -5.56 7.74 -9.07
C GLU A 301 -6.11 9.12 -9.49
N PHE A 302 -5.33 10.20 -9.32
CA PHE A 302 -5.68 11.53 -9.84
C PHE A 302 -5.86 11.52 -11.36
N LEU A 303 -4.91 10.92 -12.07
CA LEU A 303 -4.93 10.85 -13.52
C LEU A 303 -6.17 10.08 -14.02
N ALA A 304 -6.48 8.92 -13.43
CA ALA A 304 -7.66 8.15 -13.76
C ALA A 304 -8.97 8.93 -13.49
N ALA A 305 -8.99 9.74 -12.42
CA ALA A 305 -10.10 10.65 -12.12
C ALA A 305 -10.24 11.81 -13.12
N GLY A 306 -9.27 12.01 -14.03
CA GLY A 306 -9.22 13.13 -14.97
C GLY A 306 -8.93 14.46 -14.27
N VAL A 307 -8.23 14.45 -13.16
CA VAL A 307 -7.83 15.65 -12.41
C VAL A 307 -6.40 15.99 -12.82
N PRO A 308 -6.15 17.17 -13.42
CA PRO A 308 -4.81 17.66 -13.70
C PRO A 308 -3.99 17.70 -12.42
N LEU A 309 -2.74 17.25 -12.46
CA LEU A 309 -1.96 16.97 -11.25
C LEU A 309 -0.60 17.66 -11.28
N THR A 310 -0.21 18.18 -10.13
CA THR A 310 1.15 18.62 -9.87
C THR A 310 1.74 17.94 -8.63
N SER A 311 3.05 17.79 -8.58
CA SER A 311 3.78 17.15 -7.48
C SER A 311 5.13 17.80 -7.25
N THR A 312 5.59 17.83 -6.01
CA THR A 312 7.02 18.01 -5.74
C THR A 312 7.84 16.92 -6.43
N ALA A 313 9.15 17.13 -6.56
CA ALA A 313 10.04 16.31 -7.37
C ALA A 313 10.34 14.91 -6.75
N ILE A 314 9.29 14.13 -6.46
CA ILE A 314 9.43 12.73 -6.06
C ILE A 314 10.01 11.91 -7.22
N VAL A 315 11.09 11.19 -6.98
CA VAL A 315 11.90 10.53 -8.01
C VAL A 315 11.06 9.67 -8.96
N ASP A 316 10.22 8.78 -8.42
CA ASP A 316 9.39 7.89 -9.25
C ASP A 316 8.23 8.64 -9.93
N VAL A 317 7.74 9.75 -9.38
CA VAL A 317 6.75 10.60 -10.06
C VAL A 317 7.38 11.34 -11.23
N VAL A 318 8.57 11.94 -11.03
CA VAL A 318 9.31 12.64 -12.09
C VAL A 318 9.60 11.70 -13.25
N ARG A 319 10.18 10.53 -12.94
CA ARG A 319 10.61 9.53 -13.92
C ARG A 319 9.44 8.94 -14.72
N THR A 320 8.37 8.61 -14.01
CA THR A 320 7.27 7.81 -14.57
C THR A 320 6.23 8.69 -15.27
N TYR A 321 5.87 9.81 -14.66
CA TYR A 321 4.78 10.67 -15.10
C TYR A 321 5.23 12.04 -15.56
N GLY A 322 6.16 12.67 -14.84
CA GLY A 322 6.71 13.99 -15.17
C GLY A 322 7.41 14.01 -16.53
N ALA A 323 8.30 13.02 -16.78
CA ALA A 323 9.01 12.89 -18.05
C ALA A 323 8.09 12.66 -19.27
N LYS A 324 6.83 12.28 -19.04
CA LYS A 324 5.80 12.12 -20.08
C LYS A 324 4.84 13.30 -20.17
N GLY A 325 5.03 14.33 -19.35
CA GLY A 325 4.13 15.49 -19.30
C GLY A 325 2.74 15.17 -18.72
N LEU A 326 2.57 14.05 -17.99
CA LEU A 326 1.31 13.67 -17.37
C LEU A 326 1.11 14.33 -16.00
N VAL A 327 2.20 14.76 -15.36
CA VAL A 327 2.22 15.45 -14.06
C VAL A 327 3.19 16.63 -14.16
N ASP A 328 2.76 17.79 -13.74
CA ASP A 328 3.62 18.97 -13.66
C ASP A 328 4.47 18.88 -12.38
N ILE A 329 5.78 19.01 -12.52
CA ILE A 329 6.69 18.93 -11.36
C ILE A 329 6.94 20.34 -10.83
N LEU A 330 6.71 20.49 -9.51
CA LEU A 330 6.91 21.74 -8.78
C LEU A 330 8.35 21.92 -8.31
N ASP A 331 8.84 23.14 -8.47
CA ASP A 331 9.95 23.67 -7.69
C ASP A 331 9.41 24.70 -6.68
N ALA A 332 10.12 24.92 -5.57
CA ALA A 332 9.65 25.81 -4.50
C ALA A 332 9.37 27.24 -4.99
N ASP A 333 10.13 27.70 -5.99
CA ASP A 333 10.07 29.08 -6.51
C ASP A 333 8.97 29.26 -7.58
N ASP A 334 8.36 28.20 -8.11
CA ASP A 334 7.41 28.30 -9.23
C ASP A 334 6.00 27.75 -8.92
N VAL A 335 5.71 27.45 -7.65
CA VAL A 335 4.46 26.78 -7.21
C VAL A 335 3.21 27.53 -7.68
N GLU A 336 3.15 28.86 -7.49
CA GLU A 336 2.01 29.67 -7.92
C GLU A 336 1.82 29.61 -9.43
N LEU A 337 2.91 29.83 -10.18
CA LEU A 337 2.89 29.81 -11.65
C LEU A 337 2.38 28.48 -12.18
N LYS A 338 2.90 27.38 -11.64
CA LYS A 338 2.50 26.01 -12.04
C LYS A 338 1.05 25.72 -11.70
N LEU A 339 0.61 26.02 -10.48
CA LEU A 339 -0.78 25.81 -10.08
C LEU A 339 -1.75 26.66 -10.91
N ARG A 340 -1.44 27.94 -11.17
CA ARG A 340 -2.30 28.77 -12.04
C ARG A 340 -2.33 28.26 -13.46
N SER A 341 -1.21 27.83 -14.02
CA SER A 341 -1.15 27.18 -15.34
C SER A 341 -1.99 25.90 -15.38
N LEU A 342 -1.94 25.09 -14.33
CA LEU A 342 -2.70 23.86 -14.21
C LEU A 342 -4.21 24.13 -14.14
N LEU A 343 -4.63 25.11 -13.32
CA LEU A 343 -6.02 25.54 -13.20
C LEU A 343 -6.60 26.15 -14.48
N ALA A 344 -5.77 26.77 -15.32
CA ALA A 344 -6.17 27.31 -16.62
C ALA A 344 -6.27 26.25 -17.71
N ARG A 345 -5.74 25.05 -17.49
CA ARG A 345 -5.75 23.94 -18.46
C ARG A 345 -7.11 23.27 -18.49
N PRO A 346 -7.75 23.09 -19.67
CA PRO A 346 -8.96 22.28 -19.78
C PRO A 346 -8.72 20.87 -19.26
N ARG A 347 -9.63 20.33 -18.44
CA ARG A 347 -9.48 19.01 -17.82
C ARG A 347 -9.39 17.88 -18.84
N ASP A 348 -10.06 18.03 -19.96
CA ASP A 348 -10.10 17.04 -21.04
C ASP A 348 -8.86 17.06 -21.96
N ALA A 349 -8.05 18.13 -21.89
CA ALA A 349 -6.88 18.30 -22.77
C ALA A 349 -5.85 17.16 -22.69
N MET A 350 -5.79 16.44 -21.55
CA MET A 350 -4.83 15.37 -21.33
C MET A 350 -5.45 13.98 -21.25
N LEU A 351 -6.78 13.85 -21.30
CA LEU A 351 -7.46 12.58 -21.00
C LEU A 351 -7.05 11.46 -21.95
N ALA A 352 -6.91 11.72 -23.24
CA ALA A 352 -6.50 10.70 -24.21
C ALA A 352 -5.09 10.17 -23.89
N GLN A 353 -4.13 11.06 -23.62
CA GLN A 353 -2.77 10.66 -23.27
C GLN A 353 -2.71 9.91 -21.94
N VAL A 354 -3.51 10.34 -20.95
CA VAL A 354 -3.63 9.68 -19.65
C VAL A 354 -4.20 8.27 -19.83
N ASP A 355 -5.28 8.13 -20.59
CA ASP A 355 -5.94 6.83 -20.80
C ASP A 355 -5.06 5.85 -21.57
N ASP A 356 -4.36 6.30 -22.61
CA ASP A 356 -3.37 5.50 -23.31
C ASP A 356 -2.25 5.00 -22.39
N TYR A 357 -1.82 5.84 -21.46
CA TYR A 357 -0.81 5.45 -20.49
C TYR A 357 -1.35 4.46 -19.46
N LEU A 358 -2.53 4.74 -18.88
CA LEU A 358 -3.10 3.93 -17.81
C LEU A 358 -3.69 2.59 -18.28
N VAL A 359 -4.03 2.43 -19.56
CA VAL A 359 -4.59 1.16 -20.10
C VAL A 359 -3.68 -0.04 -19.85
N GLY A 360 -2.37 0.20 -19.73
CA GLY A 360 -1.37 -0.81 -19.39
C GLY A 360 -1.34 -1.21 -17.91
N MET A 361 -1.97 -0.45 -17.03
CA MET A 361 -1.85 -0.55 -15.57
C MET A 361 -3.14 -1.06 -14.94
N SER A 362 -3.04 -2.05 -14.06
CA SER A 362 -4.09 -2.42 -13.12
C SER A 362 -3.51 -3.27 -11.99
N TRP A 363 -4.17 -3.28 -10.83
CA TRP A 363 -3.80 -4.16 -9.73
C TRP A 363 -3.90 -5.64 -10.12
N GLU A 364 -4.83 -6.02 -11.00
CA GLU A 364 -4.94 -7.37 -11.55
C GLU A 364 -3.69 -7.77 -12.33
N LYS A 365 -3.21 -6.90 -13.24
CA LYS A 365 -1.98 -7.16 -14.00
C LYS A 365 -0.78 -7.26 -13.08
N THR A 366 -0.70 -6.39 -12.07
CA THR A 366 0.34 -6.43 -11.03
C THR A 366 0.30 -7.77 -10.30
N TRP A 367 -0.88 -8.21 -9.81
CA TRP A 367 -1.01 -9.48 -9.12
C TRP A 367 -0.69 -10.68 -10.00
N ILE A 368 -1.14 -10.71 -11.26
CA ILE A 368 -0.82 -11.77 -12.23
C ILE A 368 0.70 -11.91 -12.39
N ALA A 369 1.41 -10.79 -12.53
CA ALA A 369 2.86 -10.82 -12.67
C ALA A 369 3.56 -11.27 -11.37
N MET A 370 3.14 -10.74 -10.20
CA MET A 370 3.68 -11.15 -8.90
C MET A 370 3.43 -12.64 -8.62
N SER A 371 2.20 -13.12 -8.82
CA SER A 371 1.85 -14.53 -8.65
C SER A 371 2.60 -15.45 -9.62
N GLY A 372 2.87 -15.00 -10.85
CA GLY A 372 3.70 -15.71 -11.80
C GLY A 372 5.13 -15.94 -11.29
N HIS A 373 5.75 -14.93 -10.69
CA HIS A 373 7.06 -15.07 -10.03
C HIS A 373 7.01 -16.05 -8.85
N ILE A 374 5.97 -16.00 -8.01
CA ILE A 374 5.79 -16.92 -6.89
C ILE A 374 5.66 -18.36 -7.40
N GLN A 375 4.87 -18.61 -8.44
CA GLN A 375 4.72 -19.93 -9.04
C GLN A 375 6.04 -20.43 -9.64
N HIS A 376 6.84 -19.56 -10.22
CA HIS A 376 8.16 -19.93 -10.72
C HIS A 376 9.09 -20.41 -9.59
N VAL A 377 9.08 -19.74 -8.44
CA VAL A 377 9.82 -20.19 -7.25
C VAL A 377 9.36 -21.56 -6.79
N ARG A 378 8.04 -21.78 -6.69
CA ARG A 378 7.44 -23.09 -6.33
C ARG A 378 7.90 -24.21 -7.27
N SER A 379 7.80 -23.95 -8.57
CA SER A 379 8.17 -24.95 -9.60
C SER A 379 9.66 -25.29 -9.57
N SER A 380 10.52 -24.32 -9.32
CA SER A 380 11.97 -24.51 -9.27
C SER A 380 12.42 -25.39 -8.08
N ARG A 381 11.69 -25.38 -6.98
CA ARG A 381 11.94 -26.25 -5.82
C ARG A 381 11.54 -27.70 -6.08
N ASN A 382 10.47 -27.94 -6.81
CA ASN A 382 9.97 -29.28 -7.10
C ASN A 382 10.83 -30.04 -8.12
N VAL A 383 11.71 -29.34 -8.84
CA VAL A 383 12.60 -29.95 -9.88
C VAL A 383 13.93 -30.44 -9.30
N VAL A 384 14.31 -30.06 -8.08
CA VAL A 384 15.55 -30.55 -7.44
C VAL A 384 15.22 -31.85 -6.69
N PRO A 385 15.56 -33.06 -7.20
CA PRO A 385 15.38 -34.28 -6.46
C PRO A 385 16.25 -34.24 -5.21
N PHE A 386 15.65 -34.58 -4.09
CA PHE A 386 16.30 -34.78 -2.80
C PHE A 386 17.48 -35.75 -2.99
N ARG A 387 18.70 -35.25 -3.14
CA ARG A 387 19.90 -36.09 -3.00
C ARG A 387 19.99 -36.45 -1.52
N ARG A 388 19.46 -37.62 -1.18
CA ARG A 388 19.82 -38.29 0.07
C ARG A 388 21.33 -38.52 0.02
N SER A 389 22.07 -37.78 0.82
CA SER A 389 23.43 -38.14 1.17
C SER A 389 23.35 -39.45 1.96
N ALA A 390 24.01 -40.48 1.42
CA ALA A 390 24.29 -41.75 2.07
C ALA A 390 25.28 -41.60 3.23
#